data_439d71a52c1aea20ee866d7f28d61f72
#
_entry.id   439d71a52c1aea20ee866d7f28d61f72
#
_cell.length_a   1.000
_cell.length_b   1.000
_cell.length_c   1.000
_cell.angle_alpha   90.00
_cell.angle_beta   90.00
_cell.angle_gamma   90.00
#
_symmetry.space_group_name_H-M   'P 1'
#
loop_
_entity.id
_entity.type
_entity.pdbx_description
1 polymer ?
#
loop_
_entity_poly.entity_id
_entity_poly.type
_entity_poly.pdbx_seq_one_letter_code
_entity_poly.pdbx_strand_id
1 'polypeptide(L)' 'MKTLDELNVQHDIVILEQEFTSCSFALKREIFIVIDSRLSQNEKLEDLARLLNKI' A
#
# COMPACT_ATOMS: atom_id res chain seq x y z
N MET A 1 -20.80 -4.36 14.90
CA MET A 1 -20.02 -4.81 13.75
C MET A 1 -20.00 -3.75 12.67
N LYS A 2 -18.87 -3.60 12.02
CA LYS A 2 -18.82 -2.64 10.94
C LYS A 2 -19.49 -3.18 9.71
N THR A 3 -20.17 -2.32 9.01
CA THR A 3 -20.80 -2.70 7.76
C THR A 3 -19.74 -2.79 6.67
N LEU A 4 -20.11 -3.37 5.55
CA LEU A 4 -19.22 -3.39 4.41
C LEU A 4 -18.89 -1.98 3.96
N ASP A 5 -19.81 -1.07 4.12
CA ASP A 5 -19.57 0.31 3.75
C ASP A 5 -18.47 0.92 4.60
N GLU A 6 -18.44 0.58 5.87
CA GLU A 6 -17.38 1.08 6.73
C GLU A 6 -16.07 0.44 6.38
N LEU A 7 -16.08 -0.85 6.01
CA LEU A 7 -14.87 -1.53 5.59
C LEU A 7 -14.40 -1.02 4.25
N ASN A 8 -15.33 -0.64 3.43
CA ASN A 8 -15.02 -0.12 2.11
C ASN A 8 -14.96 1.37 2.09
N VAL A 9 -15.03 1.95 3.20
CA VAL A 9 -14.85 3.34 3.25
C VAL A 9 -13.54 3.58 2.73
N GLN A 10 -13.64 4.23 1.93
CA GLN A 10 -12.95 4.38 1.03
C GLN A 10 -11.76 5.04 1.30
N HIS A 11 -10.70 4.28 1.31
CA HIS A 11 -9.35 4.79 1.26
C HIS A 11 -8.91 4.65 -0.17
N ASP A 12 -8.52 5.73 -0.77
CA ASP A 12 -7.88 5.67 -2.07
C ASP A 12 -6.48 5.14 -1.84
N ILE A 13 -6.12 4.13 -2.58
CA ILE A 13 -4.79 3.54 -2.47
C ILE A 13 -3.94 4.05 -3.62
N VAL A 14 -2.83 4.67 -3.28
CA VAL A 14 -1.88 5.19 -4.25
C VAL A 14 -0.62 4.37 -4.17
N ILE A 15 -0.21 3.78 -5.28
CA ILE A 15 0.99 2.96 -5.33
C ILE A 15 2.03 3.70 -6.17
N LEU A 16 3.20 3.92 -5.57
CA LEU A 16 4.29 4.64 -6.21
C LEU A 16 5.55 3.78 -6.22
N GLU A 17 6.37 3.96 -7.24
CA GLU A 17 7.69 3.33 -7.27
C GLU A 17 8.72 4.43 -7.18
N GLN A 18 9.61 4.31 -6.20
CA GLN A 18 10.66 5.28 -5.95
C GLN A 18 11.94 4.57 -5.56
N GLU A 19 13.06 5.22 -5.76
CA GLU A 19 14.33 4.68 -5.28
C GLU A 19 14.41 4.91 -3.79
N PHE A 20 13.56 4.19 -3.07
CA PHE A 20 13.40 4.38 -1.65
C PHE A 20 12.90 3.07 -1.05
N THR A 21 13.28 2.79 0.17
CA THR A 21 12.85 1.55 0.84
C THR A 21 11.32 1.46 0.86
N SER A 22 10.81 0.29 0.49
CA SER A 22 9.37 0.07 0.44
C SER A 22 8.72 0.35 1.79
N CYS A 23 7.65 1.10 1.76
CA CYS A 23 6.94 1.47 2.98
C CYS A 23 5.50 1.83 2.65
N SER A 24 4.69 1.98 3.69
CA SER A 24 3.33 2.46 3.51
C SER A 24 3.01 3.46 4.60
N PHE A 25 2.15 4.40 4.28
CA PHE A 25 1.67 5.37 5.26
C PHE A 25 0.28 5.86 4.85
N ALA A 26 -0.45 6.35 5.83
CA ALA A 26 -1.80 6.84 5.59
C ALA A 26 -1.88 8.32 5.89
N LEU A 27 -2.60 9.04 5.04
CA LEU A 27 -2.86 10.45 5.22
C LEU A 27 -4.33 10.65 4.99
N LYS A 28 -5.05 11.01 6.03
CA LYS A 28 -6.51 11.21 5.93
C LYS A 28 -7.16 9.95 5.39
N ARG A 29 -7.70 10.02 4.20
CA ARG A 29 -8.37 8.88 3.59
C ARG A 29 -7.55 8.24 2.50
N GLU A 30 -6.30 8.62 2.38
CA GLU A 30 -5.44 8.07 1.35
C GLU A 30 -4.38 7.18 1.98
N ILE A 31 -4.14 6.05 1.36
CA ILE A 31 -3.09 5.14 1.78
C ILE A 31 -2.07 5.12 0.67
N PHE A 32 -0.84 5.48 1.03
CA PHE A 32 0.25 5.51 0.09
C PHE A 32 1.14 4.31 0.30
N ILE A 33 1.40 3.59 -0.76
CA ILE A 33 2.31 2.45 -0.74
C ILE A 33 3.46 2.80 -1.67
N VAL A 34 4.65 2.87 -1.11
CA VAL A 34 5.84 3.15 -1.89
C VAL A 34 6.60 1.85 -2.04
N ILE A 35 6.88 1.47 -3.27
CA ILE A 35 7.64 0.26 -3.57
C ILE A 35 9.01 0.66 -4.08
N ASP A 36 10.03 0.01 -3.56
CA ASP A 36 11.41 0.28 -3.96
C ASP A 36 11.59 -0.12 -5.42
N SER A 37 11.86 0.85 -6.27
CA SER A 37 11.99 0.61 -7.70
C SER A 37 13.25 -0.18 -8.05
N ARG A 38 14.16 -0.33 -7.12
CA ARG A 38 15.40 -1.07 -7.36
C ARG A 38 15.25 -2.58 -7.19
N LEU A 39 14.11 -3.03 -6.68
CA LEU A 39 13.86 -4.44 -6.47
C LEU A 39 13.52 -5.14 -7.77
N SER A 40 13.71 -6.46 -7.79
CA SER A 40 13.25 -7.25 -8.93
C SER A 40 11.73 -7.27 -8.94
N GLN A 41 11.16 -7.69 -10.06
CA GLN A 41 9.70 -7.74 -10.20
C GLN A 41 9.05 -8.61 -9.11
N ASN A 42 9.64 -9.76 -8.85
CA ASN A 42 9.10 -10.65 -7.82
C ASN A 42 9.18 -10.02 -6.43
N GLU A 43 10.28 -9.35 -6.14
CA GLU A 43 10.44 -8.69 -4.85
C GLU A 43 9.45 -7.54 -4.69
N LYS A 44 9.19 -6.82 -5.76
CA LYS A 44 8.19 -5.75 -5.72
C LYS A 44 6.81 -6.30 -5.38
N LEU A 45 6.46 -7.42 -5.99
CA LEU A 45 5.16 -8.04 -5.74
C LEU A 45 5.07 -8.55 -4.30
N GLU A 46 6.14 -9.12 -3.79
CA GLU A 46 6.16 -9.58 -2.42
C GLU A 46 6.01 -8.43 -1.43
N ASP A 47 6.72 -7.35 -1.68
CA ASP A 47 6.62 -6.17 -0.81
C ASP A 47 5.22 -5.56 -0.87
N LEU A 48 4.65 -5.49 -2.05
CA LEU A 48 3.30 -4.95 -2.21
C LEU A 48 2.30 -5.79 -1.42
N ALA A 49 2.37 -7.11 -1.56
CA ALA A 49 1.47 -8.01 -0.84
C ALA A 49 1.63 -7.85 0.66
N ARG A 50 2.86 -7.75 1.13
CA ARG A 50 3.14 -7.59 2.55
C ARG A 50 2.58 -6.28 3.09
N LEU A 51 2.77 -5.21 2.35
CA LEU A 51 2.28 -3.89 2.78
C LEU A 51 0.76 -3.83 2.76
N LEU A 52 0.14 -4.42 1.75
CA LEU A 52 -1.32 -4.48 1.69
C LEU A 52 -1.90 -5.28 2.85
N ASN A 53 -1.20 -6.30 3.29
CA ASN A 53 -1.66 -7.13 4.39
C ASN A 53 -1.68 -6.38 5.73
N LYS A 54 -0.96 -5.30 5.82
CA LYS A 54 -0.90 -4.52 7.05
C LYS A 54 -1.97 -3.44 7.15
N ILE A 55 -2.70 -3.26 6.11
CA ILE A 55 -3.72 -2.21 6.05
C ILE A 55 -5.06 -2.66 6.63
#